data_4bcf0af834801b748a390d77d0183e73
#
_entry.id   4bcf0af834801b748a390d77d0183e73
#
_cell.length_a   1.000
_cell.length_b   1.000
_cell.length_c   1.000
_cell.angle_alpha   90.00
_cell.angle_beta   90.00
_cell.angle_gamma   90.00
#
_symmetry.space_group_name_H-M   'P 1'
#
loop_
_entity.id
_entity.type
_entity.pdbx_description
1 polymer ?
#
loop_
_entity_poly.entity_id
_entity_poly.type
_entity_poly.pdbx_seq_one_letter_code
_entity_poly.pdbx_strand_id
1 'polypeptide(L)'
;MRTLTIISEPNAVVWIDEVRRGVTDARGRLADLKINTGAHSLRVRADGFKQITMSVPATRRGELKVNLIRTTDRAELLFQQAETARETARDEPARQKAADLYRQTLKLRGDAAAHLGLARVLLDLNDTNGALTEIENARQLRAIYPEASAVEGRVYRETGQTEEAIGAFNRAIRESRGFQPEAHVGVGRIYEEKGQYELAAREFQIAINQLADTEPIIYQLLGVAHEKSGNNREAIVAYENYLRLAPNGSQASAVRSIVEQLKLERPE
;
A
#
# COMPACT_ATOMS: atom_id res chain seq x y z
N MET A 1 -12.47 16.15 -6.27
CA MET A 1 -12.11 14.90 -6.96
C MET A 1 -12.32 15.02 -8.45
N ARG A 2 -11.55 14.31 -9.26
CA ARG A 2 -11.70 14.18 -10.71
C ARG A 2 -11.62 12.71 -11.12
N THR A 3 -12.13 12.39 -12.31
CA THR A 3 -12.14 11.03 -12.83
C THR A 3 -11.18 10.89 -14.00
N LEU A 4 -10.40 9.81 -14.02
CA LEU A 4 -9.55 9.39 -15.13
C LEU A 4 -9.97 8.00 -15.60
N THR A 5 -9.73 7.73 -16.89
CA THR A 5 -9.77 6.39 -17.47
C THR A 5 -8.38 6.12 -18.07
N ILE A 6 -7.75 5.05 -17.62
CA ILE A 6 -6.45 4.64 -18.16
C ILE A 6 -6.68 3.63 -19.30
N ILE A 7 -6.02 3.87 -20.43
CA ILE A 7 -5.99 2.96 -21.58
C ILE A 7 -4.55 2.48 -21.75
N SER A 8 -4.32 1.16 -21.68
CA SER A 8 -2.99 0.56 -21.83
C SER A 8 -3.12 -0.87 -22.34
N GLU A 9 -2.12 -1.72 -22.11
CA GLU A 9 -2.20 -3.16 -22.42
C GLU A 9 -3.26 -3.85 -21.53
N PRO A 10 -3.88 -4.96 -22.00
CA PRO A 10 -4.73 -5.80 -21.16
C PRO A 10 -3.98 -6.29 -19.92
N ASN A 11 -4.69 -6.40 -18.79
CA ASN A 11 -4.15 -6.84 -17.50
C ASN A 11 -2.98 -5.98 -16.98
N ALA A 12 -2.83 -4.74 -17.47
CA ALA A 12 -1.83 -3.82 -16.94
C ALA A 12 -2.23 -3.33 -15.54
N VAL A 13 -1.33 -3.46 -14.59
CA VAL A 13 -1.52 -2.93 -13.24
C VAL A 13 -1.25 -1.45 -13.23
N VAL A 14 -2.10 -0.70 -12.57
CA VAL A 14 -2.09 0.77 -12.52
C VAL A 14 -1.93 1.24 -11.08
N TRP A 15 -0.96 2.12 -10.86
CA TRP A 15 -0.76 2.84 -9.59
C TRP A 15 -0.88 4.34 -9.82
N ILE A 16 -1.48 5.03 -8.86
CA ILE A 16 -1.46 6.49 -8.73
C ILE A 16 -0.79 6.81 -7.39
N ASP A 17 0.26 7.61 -7.43
CA ASP A 17 1.07 7.96 -6.25
C ASP A 17 1.51 6.72 -5.45
N GLU A 18 2.01 5.70 -6.16
CA GLU A 18 2.42 4.39 -5.65
C GLU A 18 1.28 3.54 -5.01
N VAL A 19 0.05 4.03 -4.97
CA VAL A 19 -1.13 3.28 -4.53
C VAL A 19 -1.72 2.52 -5.72
N ARG A 20 -1.85 1.20 -5.60
CA ARG A 20 -2.48 0.34 -6.60
C ARG A 20 -3.96 0.70 -6.74
N ARG A 21 -4.38 1.07 -7.95
CA ARG A 21 -5.75 1.49 -8.27
C ARG A 21 -6.57 0.42 -8.98
N GLY A 22 -5.92 -0.58 -9.55
CA GLY A 22 -6.58 -1.67 -10.24
C GLY A 22 -5.76 -2.23 -11.38
N VAL A 23 -6.45 -2.98 -12.22
CA VAL A 23 -5.92 -3.65 -13.39
C VAL A 23 -6.81 -3.31 -14.58
N THR A 24 -6.22 -3.06 -15.74
CA THR A 24 -6.98 -2.85 -16.98
C THR A 24 -7.70 -4.13 -17.39
N ASP A 25 -8.89 -4.00 -17.95
CA ASP A 25 -9.69 -5.11 -18.45
C ASP A 25 -9.08 -5.77 -19.72
N ALA A 26 -9.78 -6.74 -20.27
CA ALA A 26 -9.38 -7.44 -21.51
C ALA A 26 -9.26 -6.51 -22.74
N ARG A 27 -9.86 -5.30 -22.68
CA ARG A 27 -9.73 -4.26 -23.71
C ARG A 27 -8.65 -3.23 -23.39
N GLY A 28 -7.88 -3.46 -22.32
CA GLY A 28 -6.84 -2.54 -21.88
C GLY A 28 -7.37 -1.28 -21.18
N ARG A 29 -8.58 -1.32 -20.61
CA ARG A 29 -9.23 -0.16 -20.00
C ARG A 29 -9.39 -0.31 -18.50
N LEU A 30 -9.02 0.71 -17.73
CA LEU A 30 -9.36 0.88 -16.32
C LEU A 30 -10.13 2.20 -16.18
N ALA A 31 -11.45 2.09 -16.01
CA ALA A 31 -12.37 3.23 -16.01
C ALA A 31 -12.59 3.80 -14.60
N ASP A 32 -13.11 5.02 -14.56
CA ASP A 32 -13.69 5.69 -13.37
C ASP A 32 -12.76 5.82 -12.17
N LEU A 33 -11.45 5.94 -12.43
CA LEU A 33 -10.47 6.19 -11.38
C LEU A 33 -10.70 7.57 -10.74
N LYS A 34 -11.19 7.58 -9.53
CA LYS A 34 -11.32 8.78 -8.71
C LYS A 34 -9.97 9.15 -8.13
N ILE A 35 -9.48 10.35 -8.43
CA ILE A 35 -8.26 10.92 -7.88
C ILE A 35 -8.52 12.32 -7.31
N ASN A 36 -7.72 12.73 -6.35
CA ASN A 36 -7.80 14.07 -5.77
C ASN A 36 -7.40 15.15 -6.79
N THR A 37 -7.63 16.40 -6.43
CA THR A 37 -7.11 17.55 -7.20
C THR A 37 -5.59 17.63 -6.98
N GLY A 38 -4.87 18.06 -7.98
CA GLY A 38 -3.41 18.16 -7.95
C GLY A 38 -2.72 17.36 -9.05
N ALA A 39 -1.40 17.45 -9.10
CA ALA A 39 -0.58 16.61 -9.96
C ALA A 39 -0.34 15.28 -9.26
N HIS A 40 -0.31 14.19 -10.03
CA HIS A 40 -0.10 12.84 -9.54
C HIS A 40 1.00 12.12 -10.33
N SER A 41 1.58 11.10 -9.76
CA SER A 41 2.42 10.13 -10.46
C SER A 41 1.56 8.95 -10.91
N LEU A 42 1.61 8.61 -12.19
CA LEU A 42 0.98 7.41 -12.75
C LEU A 42 2.07 6.41 -13.08
N ARG A 43 1.95 5.19 -12.56
CA ARG A 43 2.78 4.06 -12.93
C ARG A 43 1.92 2.96 -13.54
N VAL A 44 2.37 2.41 -14.67
CA VAL A 44 1.67 1.33 -15.38
C VAL A 44 2.67 0.22 -15.70
N ARG A 45 2.32 -1.03 -15.39
CA ARG A 45 3.10 -2.23 -15.65
C ARG A 45 2.21 -3.31 -16.24
N ALA A 46 2.70 -3.95 -17.29
CA ALA A 46 2.11 -5.18 -17.85
C ALA A 46 3.20 -6.23 -18.10
N ASP A 47 2.86 -7.49 -17.96
CA ASP A 47 3.80 -8.59 -18.15
C ASP A 47 4.37 -8.60 -19.58
N GLY A 48 5.70 -8.67 -19.68
CA GLY A 48 6.40 -8.62 -20.95
C GLY A 48 6.60 -7.23 -21.54
N PHE A 49 6.23 -6.17 -20.79
CA PHE A 49 6.41 -4.78 -21.21
C PHE A 49 7.27 -4.02 -20.20
N LYS A 50 8.00 -3.01 -20.69
CA LYS A 50 8.75 -2.11 -19.84
C LYS A 50 7.77 -1.22 -19.07
N GLN A 51 7.93 -1.19 -17.73
CA GLN A 51 7.15 -0.30 -16.86
C GLN A 51 7.34 1.17 -17.25
N ILE A 52 6.26 1.95 -17.21
CA ILE A 52 6.29 3.40 -17.41
C ILE A 52 5.81 4.10 -16.13
N THR A 53 6.54 5.14 -15.74
CA THR A 53 6.09 6.11 -14.72
C THR A 53 6.07 7.49 -15.35
N MET A 54 4.97 8.21 -15.18
CA MET A 54 4.77 9.54 -15.76
C MET A 54 3.97 10.45 -14.84
N SER A 55 4.16 11.77 -14.98
CA SER A 55 3.34 12.75 -14.27
C SER A 55 1.98 12.93 -14.93
N VAL A 56 0.94 13.01 -14.12
CA VAL A 56 -0.43 13.37 -14.53
C VAL A 56 -0.73 14.78 -14.02
N PRO A 57 -0.76 15.79 -14.90
CA PRO A 57 -1.02 17.17 -14.49
C PRO A 57 -2.37 17.34 -13.79
N ALA A 58 -2.50 18.34 -12.92
CA ALA A 58 -3.72 18.67 -12.18
C ALA A 58 -4.94 18.94 -13.09
N THR A 59 -4.71 19.37 -14.31
CA THR A 59 -5.75 19.69 -15.31
C THR A 59 -6.24 18.46 -16.09
N ARG A 60 -5.50 17.34 -16.09
CA ARG A 60 -5.82 16.15 -16.89
C ARG A 60 -7.10 15.49 -16.40
N ARG A 61 -8.04 15.24 -17.32
CA ARG A 61 -9.33 14.56 -17.11
C ARG A 61 -9.59 13.59 -18.26
N GLY A 62 -10.53 12.67 -18.04
CA GLY A 62 -10.98 11.72 -19.08
C GLY A 62 -9.94 10.66 -19.39
N GLU A 63 -9.83 10.27 -20.65
CA GLU A 63 -8.97 9.16 -21.08
C GLU A 63 -7.49 9.56 -21.15
N LEU A 64 -6.63 8.73 -20.57
CA LEU A 64 -5.18 8.85 -20.65
C LEU A 64 -4.62 7.56 -21.24
N LYS A 65 -4.09 7.63 -22.45
CA LYS A 65 -3.47 6.50 -23.13
C LYS A 65 -2.01 6.38 -22.71
N VAL A 66 -1.60 5.17 -22.29
CA VAL A 66 -0.24 4.82 -21.90
C VAL A 66 0.20 3.65 -22.79
N ASN A 67 1.07 3.93 -23.76
CA ASN A 67 1.60 2.92 -24.67
C ASN A 67 2.84 2.29 -24.03
N LEU A 68 2.76 1.03 -23.64
CA LEU A 68 3.89 0.28 -23.12
C LEU A 68 4.73 -0.27 -24.26
N ILE A 69 6.03 -0.42 -24.04
CA ILE A 69 6.98 -0.98 -25.01
C ILE A 69 7.32 -2.39 -24.56
N ARG A 70 7.20 -3.36 -25.45
CA ARG A 70 7.62 -4.75 -25.16
C ARG A 70 9.09 -4.81 -24.76
N THR A 71 9.40 -5.69 -23.81
CA THR A 71 10.75 -5.89 -23.34
C THR A 71 11.20 -7.35 -23.47
N THR A 72 12.46 -7.54 -23.81
CA THR A 72 13.16 -8.82 -23.75
C THR A 72 14.26 -8.78 -22.69
N ASP A 73 14.35 -7.70 -21.92
CA ASP A 73 15.31 -7.56 -20.83
C ASP A 73 14.99 -8.59 -19.74
N ARG A 74 15.90 -9.54 -19.58
CA ARG A 74 15.74 -10.65 -18.62
C ARG A 74 15.62 -10.18 -17.18
N ALA A 75 16.32 -9.11 -16.79
CA ALA A 75 16.22 -8.57 -15.43
C ALA A 75 14.84 -7.98 -15.18
N GLU A 76 14.30 -7.22 -16.13
CA GLU A 76 12.93 -6.66 -16.05
C GLU A 76 11.86 -7.77 -15.96
N LEU A 77 11.98 -8.81 -16.81
CA LEU A 77 11.03 -9.93 -16.81
C LEU A 77 11.07 -10.72 -15.51
N LEU A 78 12.26 -10.95 -14.94
CA LEU A 78 12.40 -11.61 -13.63
C LEU A 78 11.86 -10.75 -12.51
N PHE A 79 12.08 -9.43 -12.54
CA PHE A 79 11.49 -8.50 -11.58
C PHE A 79 9.95 -8.55 -11.60
N GLN A 80 9.34 -8.56 -12.78
CA GLN A 80 7.88 -8.66 -12.93
C GLN A 80 7.35 -9.99 -12.36
N GLN A 81 8.05 -11.09 -12.62
CA GLN A 81 7.72 -12.41 -12.07
C GLN A 81 7.84 -12.41 -10.52
N ALA A 82 8.88 -11.77 -9.98
CA ALA A 82 9.08 -11.64 -8.54
C ALA A 82 7.95 -10.85 -7.88
N GLU A 83 7.56 -9.72 -8.48
CA GLU A 83 6.43 -8.90 -8.00
C GLU A 83 5.12 -9.68 -8.01
N THR A 84 4.82 -10.40 -9.10
CA THR A 84 3.63 -11.24 -9.20
C THR A 84 3.65 -12.38 -8.17
N ALA A 85 4.80 -13.04 -8.01
CA ALA A 85 4.97 -14.10 -7.01
C ALA A 85 4.75 -13.57 -5.59
N ARG A 86 5.30 -12.39 -5.26
CA ARG A 86 5.10 -11.73 -3.95
C ARG A 86 3.62 -11.40 -3.71
N GLU A 87 2.95 -10.79 -4.69
CA GLU A 87 1.53 -10.40 -4.55
C GLU A 87 0.59 -11.60 -4.37
N THR A 88 0.94 -12.75 -4.95
CA THR A 88 0.12 -13.97 -4.90
C THR A 88 0.53 -14.96 -3.81
N ALA A 89 1.67 -14.75 -3.13
CA ALA A 89 2.17 -15.64 -2.08
C ALA A 89 1.18 -15.71 -0.91
N ARG A 90 0.83 -16.95 -0.50
CA ARG A 90 -0.06 -17.22 0.63
C ARG A 90 0.60 -18.08 1.71
N ASP A 91 1.71 -18.72 1.38
CA ASP A 91 2.47 -19.60 2.25
C ASP A 91 3.97 -19.30 2.18
N GLU A 92 4.74 -19.91 3.06
CA GLU A 92 6.19 -19.71 3.13
C GLU A 92 6.93 -20.16 1.86
N PRO A 93 6.66 -21.35 1.25
CA PRO A 93 7.29 -21.74 0.00
C PRO A 93 7.05 -20.74 -1.14
N ALA A 94 5.85 -20.16 -1.25
CA ALA A 94 5.55 -19.17 -2.26
C ALA A 94 6.32 -17.85 -2.00
N ARG A 95 6.47 -17.43 -0.73
CA ARG A 95 7.32 -16.28 -0.36
C ARG A 95 8.78 -16.55 -0.69
N GLN A 96 9.29 -17.75 -0.36
CA GLN A 96 10.67 -18.12 -0.70
C GLN A 96 10.92 -18.07 -2.21
N LYS A 97 9.98 -18.55 -3.03
CA LYS A 97 10.06 -18.44 -4.50
C LYS A 97 10.13 -16.98 -4.96
N ALA A 98 9.34 -16.09 -4.35
CA ALA A 98 9.39 -14.66 -4.66
C ALA A 98 10.76 -14.06 -4.31
N ALA A 99 11.32 -14.40 -3.13
CA ALA A 99 12.66 -13.97 -2.72
C ALA A 99 13.74 -14.44 -3.72
N ASP A 100 13.66 -15.69 -4.19
CA ASP A 100 14.62 -16.22 -5.14
C ASP A 100 14.56 -15.55 -6.52
N LEU A 101 13.37 -15.14 -6.98
CA LEU A 101 13.18 -14.38 -8.20
C LEU A 101 13.78 -12.96 -8.07
N TYR A 102 13.61 -12.27 -6.93
CA TYR A 102 14.29 -11.00 -6.69
C TYR A 102 15.81 -11.15 -6.66
N ARG A 103 16.35 -12.17 -5.98
CA ARG A 103 17.80 -12.47 -5.98
C ARG A 103 18.33 -12.74 -7.39
N GLN A 104 17.58 -13.44 -8.23
CA GLN A 104 17.94 -13.65 -9.63
C GLN A 104 17.94 -12.33 -10.41
N THR A 105 16.95 -11.46 -10.19
CA THR A 105 16.93 -10.12 -10.78
C THR A 105 18.18 -9.34 -10.41
N LEU A 106 18.51 -9.29 -9.13
CA LEU A 106 19.64 -8.54 -8.57
C LEU A 106 21.01 -9.07 -9.04
N LYS A 107 21.12 -10.37 -9.35
CA LYS A 107 22.33 -10.94 -9.99
C LYS A 107 22.56 -10.41 -11.42
N LEU A 108 21.50 -10.02 -12.11
CA LEU A 108 21.59 -9.48 -13.47
C LEU A 108 21.78 -7.97 -13.48
N ARG A 109 21.13 -7.28 -12.57
CA ARG A 109 21.15 -5.82 -12.49
C ARG A 109 20.80 -5.35 -11.07
N GLY A 110 21.62 -4.44 -10.51
CA GLY A 110 21.25 -3.72 -9.30
C GLY A 110 20.01 -2.84 -9.55
N ASP A 111 18.99 -3.00 -8.73
CA ASP A 111 17.72 -2.29 -8.87
C ASP A 111 17.12 -2.00 -7.48
N ALA A 112 16.89 -0.71 -7.18
CA ALA A 112 16.37 -0.30 -5.88
C ALA A 112 14.99 -0.88 -5.57
N ALA A 113 14.13 -1.04 -6.59
CA ALA A 113 12.81 -1.63 -6.40
C ALA A 113 12.89 -3.15 -6.15
N ALA A 114 13.85 -3.84 -6.79
CA ALA A 114 14.08 -5.27 -6.54
C ALA A 114 14.63 -5.52 -5.12
N HIS A 115 15.57 -4.70 -4.64
CA HIS A 115 16.03 -4.74 -3.25
C HIS A 115 14.85 -4.51 -2.27
N LEU A 116 14.03 -3.49 -2.50
CA LEU A 116 12.86 -3.22 -1.66
C LEU A 116 11.82 -4.35 -1.72
N GLY A 117 11.59 -4.93 -2.90
CA GLY A 117 10.71 -6.09 -3.07
C GLY A 117 11.21 -7.30 -2.26
N LEU A 118 12.53 -7.57 -2.32
CA LEU A 118 13.16 -8.61 -1.52
C LEU A 118 13.05 -8.33 -0.02
N ALA A 119 13.29 -7.08 0.43
CA ALA A 119 13.13 -6.68 1.81
C ALA A 119 11.73 -6.98 2.37
N ARG A 120 10.69 -6.66 1.59
CA ARG A 120 9.29 -6.97 1.96
C ARG A 120 9.06 -8.46 2.12
N VAL A 121 9.57 -9.28 1.20
CA VAL A 121 9.43 -10.74 1.29
C VAL A 121 10.21 -11.31 2.47
N LEU A 122 11.42 -10.82 2.74
CA LEU A 122 12.22 -11.25 3.89
C LEU A 122 11.54 -10.91 5.21
N LEU A 123 10.92 -9.73 5.31
CA LEU A 123 10.10 -9.36 6.47
C LEU A 123 8.91 -10.33 6.63
N ASP A 124 8.19 -10.66 5.57
CA ASP A 124 7.08 -11.63 5.60
C ASP A 124 7.56 -13.07 5.89
N LEU A 125 8.86 -13.36 5.79
CA LEU A 125 9.55 -14.58 6.20
C LEU A 125 10.19 -14.48 7.60
N ASN A 126 9.96 -13.39 8.34
CA ASN A 126 10.56 -13.07 9.64
C ASN A 126 12.10 -12.92 9.63
N ASP A 127 12.73 -12.75 8.44
CA ASP A 127 14.15 -12.38 8.31
C ASP A 127 14.31 -10.87 8.37
N THR A 128 14.20 -10.32 9.57
CA THR A 128 14.27 -8.87 9.81
C THR A 128 15.65 -8.28 9.52
N ASN A 129 16.73 -9.03 9.79
CA ASN A 129 18.10 -8.58 9.49
C ASN A 129 18.36 -8.54 7.98
N GLY A 130 17.94 -9.57 7.27
CA GLY A 130 17.99 -9.60 5.80
C GLY A 130 17.15 -8.45 5.20
N ALA A 131 15.97 -8.19 5.74
CA ALA A 131 15.13 -7.08 5.29
C ALA A 131 15.82 -5.73 5.46
N LEU A 132 16.44 -5.44 6.62
CA LEU A 132 17.19 -4.19 6.84
C LEU A 132 18.38 -4.05 5.89
N THR A 133 19.10 -5.14 5.63
CA THR A 133 20.22 -5.16 4.68
C THR A 133 19.75 -4.78 3.28
N GLU A 134 18.63 -5.34 2.84
CA GLU A 134 18.10 -5.06 1.51
C GLU A 134 17.50 -3.63 1.40
N ILE A 135 16.95 -3.08 2.50
CA ILE A 135 16.54 -1.68 2.57
C ILE A 135 17.75 -0.75 2.39
N GLU A 136 18.85 -1.03 3.06
CA GLU A 136 20.09 -0.24 2.91
C GLU A 136 20.64 -0.31 1.48
N ASN A 137 20.69 -1.50 0.88
CA ASN A 137 21.06 -1.67 -0.52
C ASN A 137 20.14 -0.86 -1.48
N ALA A 138 18.84 -0.87 -1.23
CA ALA A 138 17.90 -0.06 -2.00
C ALA A 138 18.20 1.45 -1.88
N ARG A 139 18.56 1.93 -0.68
CA ARG A 139 18.90 3.33 -0.42
C ARG A 139 20.22 3.75 -1.02
N GLN A 140 21.21 2.86 -1.13
CA GLN A 140 22.46 3.14 -1.84
C GLN A 140 22.21 3.44 -3.32
N LEU A 141 21.18 2.80 -3.93
CA LEU A 141 20.80 3.06 -5.31
C LEU A 141 19.81 4.23 -5.46
N ARG A 142 19.01 4.49 -4.42
CA ARG A 142 18.01 5.56 -4.38
C ARG A 142 17.95 6.18 -2.98
N ALA A 143 18.71 7.21 -2.73
CA ALA A 143 18.90 7.81 -1.40
C ALA A 143 17.59 8.33 -0.76
N ILE A 144 16.69 8.95 -1.54
CA ILE A 144 15.36 9.37 -1.10
C ILE A 144 14.36 8.32 -1.59
N TYR A 145 13.90 7.47 -0.68
CA TYR A 145 13.03 6.34 -1.02
C TYR A 145 11.96 6.14 0.07
N PRO A 146 10.84 6.88 -0.01
CA PRO A 146 9.79 6.87 1.01
C PRO A 146 9.26 5.47 1.33
N GLU A 147 9.10 4.62 0.31
CA GLU A 147 8.61 3.26 0.49
C GLU A 147 9.62 2.38 1.24
N ALA A 148 10.91 2.59 1.03
CA ALA A 148 11.95 1.90 1.80
C ALA A 148 11.93 2.33 3.27
N SER A 149 11.74 3.64 3.54
CA SER A 149 11.55 4.16 4.90
C SER A 149 10.30 3.59 5.58
N ALA A 150 9.20 3.39 4.85
CA ALA A 150 7.99 2.81 5.39
C ALA A 150 8.18 1.32 5.74
N VAL A 151 8.85 0.54 4.88
CA VAL A 151 9.18 -0.87 5.16
C VAL A 151 10.13 -0.99 6.34
N GLU A 152 11.13 -0.10 6.46
CA GLU A 152 12.03 -0.03 7.60
C GLU A 152 11.27 0.23 8.92
N GLY A 153 10.30 1.14 8.90
CA GLY A 153 9.42 1.38 10.04
C GLY A 153 8.61 0.13 10.42
N ARG A 154 8.15 -0.66 9.44
CA ARG A 154 7.49 -1.95 9.72
C ARG A 154 8.45 -2.94 10.39
N VAL A 155 9.69 -3.05 9.91
CA VAL A 155 10.69 -3.94 10.53
C VAL A 155 10.89 -3.57 11.99
N TYR A 156 11.14 -2.29 12.28
CA TYR A 156 11.33 -1.83 13.65
C TYR A 156 10.10 -2.03 14.54
N ARG A 157 8.89 -1.82 14.01
CA ARG A 157 7.67 -2.09 14.77
C ARG A 157 7.53 -3.58 15.11
N GLU A 158 7.75 -4.48 14.13
CA GLU A 158 7.66 -5.94 14.33
C GLU A 158 8.73 -6.48 15.29
N THR A 159 9.86 -5.80 15.41
CA THR A 159 10.93 -6.12 16.38
C THR A 159 10.79 -5.37 17.71
N GLY A 160 9.70 -4.61 17.93
CA GLY A 160 9.43 -3.88 19.16
C GLY A 160 10.26 -2.60 19.37
N GLN A 161 10.99 -2.16 18.35
CA GLN A 161 11.81 -0.94 18.38
C GLN A 161 10.94 0.26 18.01
N THR A 162 10.10 0.66 18.96
CA THR A 162 9.00 1.61 18.72
C THR A 162 9.46 2.99 18.30
N GLU A 163 10.52 3.53 18.90
CA GLU A 163 11.00 4.88 18.59
C GLU A 163 11.69 4.93 17.21
N GLU A 164 12.43 3.89 16.87
CA GLU A 164 13.04 3.70 15.55
C GLU A 164 11.95 3.55 14.48
N ALA A 165 10.88 2.81 14.78
CA ALA A 165 9.73 2.65 13.89
C ALA A 165 9.06 4.00 13.59
N ILE A 166 8.76 4.80 14.63
CA ILE A 166 8.19 6.15 14.47
C ILE A 166 9.16 7.03 13.67
N GLY A 167 10.45 6.98 13.96
CA GLY A 167 11.49 7.72 13.23
C GLY A 167 11.49 7.39 11.73
N ALA A 168 11.43 6.11 11.38
CA ALA A 168 11.42 5.61 10.00
C ALA A 168 10.12 5.99 9.27
N PHE A 169 8.95 5.82 9.90
CA PHE A 169 7.67 6.25 9.31
C PHE A 169 7.61 7.76 9.09
N ASN A 170 8.05 8.57 10.05
CA ASN A 170 8.12 10.02 9.90
C ASN A 170 9.11 10.44 8.80
N ARG A 171 10.21 9.70 8.60
CA ARG A 171 11.09 9.91 7.47
C ARG A 171 10.37 9.62 6.16
N ALA A 172 9.63 8.52 6.05
CA ALA A 172 8.84 8.17 4.87
C ALA A 172 7.84 9.29 4.51
N ILE A 173 7.12 9.83 5.50
CA ILE A 173 6.18 10.94 5.32
C ILE A 173 6.89 12.21 4.83
N ARG A 174 8.05 12.56 5.39
CA ARG A 174 8.83 13.73 4.93
C ARG A 174 9.37 13.53 3.51
N GLU A 175 9.96 12.37 3.21
CA GLU A 175 10.52 12.03 1.90
C GLU A 175 9.47 12.07 0.78
N SER A 176 8.23 11.69 1.11
CA SER A 176 7.09 11.70 0.19
C SER A 176 6.31 13.03 0.17
N ARG A 177 6.77 14.06 0.88
CA ARG A 177 6.08 15.35 1.03
C ARG A 177 4.66 15.21 1.61
N GLY A 178 4.49 14.27 2.53
CA GLY A 178 3.24 14.03 3.25
C GLY A 178 2.35 12.95 2.67
N PHE A 179 2.57 12.47 1.45
CA PHE A 179 1.76 11.39 0.87
C PHE A 179 2.44 10.03 1.10
N GLN A 180 2.11 9.38 2.21
CA GLN A 180 2.63 8.04 2.52
C GLN A 180 1.64 7.26 3.41
N PRO A 181 0.57 6.70 2.82
CA PRO A 181 -0.48 6.04 3.58
C PRO A 181 0.02 4.84 4.40
N GLU A 182 0.99 4.08 3.90
CA GLU A 182 1.58 2.95 4.63
C GLU A 182 2.24 3.43 5.94
N ALA A 183 2.94 4.56 5.91
CA ALA A 183 3.57 5.13 7.10
C ALA A 183 2.54 5.65 8.10
N HIS A 184 1.48 6.32 7.66
CA HIS A 184 0.39 6.76 8.52
C HIS A 184 -0.31 5.58 9.20
N VAL A 185 -0.58 4.48 8.47
CA VAL A 185 -1.11 3.25 9.07
C VAL A 185 -0.13 2.67 10.09
N GLY A 186 1.16 2.68 9.80
CA GLY A 186 2.20 2.20 10.72
C GLY A 186 2.25 2.99 12.02
N VAL A 187 2.25 4.32 11.95
CA VAL A 187 2.20 5.21 13.12
C VAL A 187 0.89 5.03 13.90
N GLY A 188 -0.25 4.94 13.20
CA GLY A 188 -1.55 4.69 13.82
C GLY A 188 -1.56 3.38 14.62
N ARG A 189 -1.00 2.30 14.10
CA ARG A 189 -0.88 1.03 14.83
C ARG A 189 0.01 1.15 16.08
N ILE A 190 1.11 1.90 16.01
CA ILE A 190 1.95 2.15 17.19
C ILE A 190 1.17 2.92 18.26
N TYR A 191 0.38 3.91 17.87
CA TYR A 191 -0.48 4.62 18.82
C TYR A 191 -1.57 3.72 19.42
N GLU A 192 -2.16 2.84 18.62
CA GLU A 192 -3.11 1.80 19.07
C GLU A 192 -2.47 0.88 20.12
N GLU A 193 -1.27 0.35 19.85
CA GLU A 193 -0.48 -0.51 20.75
C GLU A 193 -0.13 0.20 22.07
N LYS A 194 0.06 1.54 22.05
CA LYS A 194 0.27 2.39 23.21
C LYS A 194 -1.04 2.82 23.92
N GLY A 195 -2.20 2.39 23.45
CA GLY A 195 -3.50 2.81 24.00
C GLY A 195 -3.88 4.26 23.70
N GLN A 196 -3.19 4.91 22.77
CA GLN A 196 -3.42 6.30 22.35
C GLN A 196 -4.39 6.35 21.17
N TYR A 197 -5.62 5.91 21.42
CA TYR A 197 -6.59 5.60 20.36
C TYR A 197 -7.03 6.83 19.55
N GLU A 198 -7.13 8.03 20.16
CA GLU A 198 -7.46 9.25 19.42
C GLU A 198 -6.35 9.64 18.42
N LEU A 199 -5.08 9.41 18.78
CA LEU A 199 -3.96 9.65 17.87
C LEU A 199 -3.95 8.60 16.76
N ALA A 200 -4.22 7.32 17.10
CA ALA A 200 -4.35 6.25 16.11
C ALA A 200 -5.47 6.57 15.09
N ALA A 201 -6.63 7.01 15.55
CA ALA A 201 -7.76 7.38 14.70
C ALA A 201 -7.40 8.52 13.72
N ARG A 202 -6.65 9.53 14.16
CA ARG A 202 -6.17 10.62 13.29
C ARG A 202 -5.27 10.11 12.17
N GLU A 203 -4.31 9.25 12.50
CA GLU A 203 -3.39 8.68 11.52
C GLU A 203 -4.12 7.78 10.50
N PHE A 204 -5.04 6.93 10.96
CA PHE A 204 -5.87 6.10 10.07
C PHE A 204 -6.76 6.96 9.15
N GLN A 205 -7.32 8.06 9.66
CA GLN A 205 -8.12 8.98 8.84
C GLN A 205 -7.28 9.66 7.76
N ILE A 206 -6.02 10.03 8.06
CA ILE A 206 -5.10 10.58 7.05
C ILE A 206 -4.84 9.53 5.96
N ALA A 207 -4.55 8.28 6.34
CA ALA A 207 -4.33 7.20 5.38
C ALA A 207 -5.56 6.95 4.48
N ILE A 208 -6.77 6.92 5.04
CA ILE A 208 -8.03 6.79 4.31
C ILE A 208 -8.18 7.92 3.28
N ASN A 209 -7.92 9.17 3.68
CA ASN A 209 -8.03 10.32 2.77
C ASN A 209 -7.03 10.23 1.60
N GLN A 210 -5.84 9.67 1.83
CA GLN A 210 -4.83 9.46 0.80
C GLN A 210 -5.22 8.30 -0.15
N LEU A 211 -5.79 7.23 0.39
CA LEU A 211 -6.11 6.02 -0.35
C LEU A 211 -7.42 6.10 -1.14
N ALA A 212 -8.30 7.06 -0.84
CA ALA A 212 -9.57 7.27 -1.54
C ALA A 212 -10.42 5.97 -1.64
N ASP A 213 -10.68 5.32 -0.52
CA ASP A 213 -11.54 4.13 -0.38
C ASP A 213 -11.00 2.84 -1.03
N THR A 214 -9.71 2.75 -1.33
CA THR A 214 -9.13 1.53 -1.94
C THR A 214 -8.82 0.42 -0.95
N GLU A 215 -8.71 0.73 0.36
CA GLU A 215 -8.27 -0.19 1.40
C GLU A 215 -9.29 -0.27 2.56
N PRO A 216 -10.31 -1.12 2.43
CA PRO A 216 -11.39 -1.22 3.43
C PRO A 216 -10.90 -1.50 4.85
N ILE A 217 -9.81 -2.27 5.00
CA ILE A 217 -9.28 -2.66 6.31
C ILE A 217 -8.93 -1.46 7.19
N ILE A 218 -8.56 -0.31 6.60
CA ILE A 218 -8.20 0.87 7.38
C ILE A 218 -9.44 1.50 8.04
N TYR A 219 -10.61 1.35 7.44
CA TYR A 219 -11.88 1.73 8.08
C TYR A 219 -12.20 0.86 9.29
N GLN A 220 -11.84 -0.43 9.27
CA GLN A 220 -11.96 -1.29 10.43
C GLN A 220 -11.01 -0.83 11.56
N LEU A 221 -9.75 -0.52 11.24
CA LEU A 221 -8.79 0.02 12.21
C LEU A 221 -9.28 1.33 12.83
N LEU A 222 -9.81 2.24 12.00
CA LEU A 222 -10.41 3.49 12.45
C LEU A 222 -11.59 3.22 13.40
N GLY A 223 -12.45 2.25 13.05
CA GLY A 223 -13.58 1.84 13.88
C GLY A 223 -13.13 1.34 15.25
N VAL A 224 -12.12 0.46 15.30
CA VAL A 224 -11.54 -0.03 16.57
C VAL A 224 -10.96 1.12 17.39
N ALA A 225 -10.22 2.03 16.78
CA ALA A 225 -9.64 3.16 17.49
C ALA A 225 -10.72 4.07 18.10
N HIS A 226 -11.81 4.35 17.38
CA HIS A 226 -12.93 5.13 17.90
C HIS A 226 -13.69 4.38 19.00
N GLU A 227 -13.95 3.09 18.84
CA GLU A 227 -14.61 2.25 19.86
C GLU A 227 -13.80 2.26 21.17
N LYS A 228 -12.48 2.03 21.07
CA LYS A 228 -11.59 2.02 22.25
C LYS A 228 -11.44 3.38 22.92
N SER A 229 -11.65 4.48 22.20
CA SER A 229 -11.69 5.84 22.76
C SER A 229 -13.08 6.25 23.26
N GLY A 230 -14.10 5.38 23.20
CA GLY A 230 -15.47 5.67 23.62
C GLY A 230 -16.29 6.49 22.60
N ASN A 231 -15.77 6.73 21.41
CA ASN A 231 -16.43 7.48 20.34
C ASN A 231 -17.33 6.55 19.50
N ASN A 232 -18.37 5.96 20.14
CA ASN A 232 -19.20 4.91 19.55
C ASN A 232 -19.89 5.36 18.23
N ARG A 233 -20.21 6.65 18.09
CA ARG A 233 -20.84 7.17 16.88
C ARG A 233 -19.90 7.11 15.68
N GLU A 234 -18.69 7.57 15.87
CA GLU A 234 -17.63 7.58 14.87
C GLU A 234 -17.19 6.15 14.54
N ALA A 235 -17.14 5.26 15.53
CA ALA A 235 -16.88 3.84 15.36
C ALA A 235 -17.89 3.18 14.43
N ILE A 236 -19.20 3.41 14.66
CA ILE A 236 -20.26 2.87 13.78
C ILE A 236 -20.06 3.36 12.34
N VAL A 237 -19.83 4.66 12.13
CA VAL A 237 -19.62 5.23 10.78
C VAL A 237 -18.42 4.58 10.09
N ALA A 238 -17.31 4.39 10.80
CA ALA A 238 -16.12 3.74 10.25
C ALA A 238 -16.40 2.27 9.88
N TYR A 239 -17.03 1.51 10.75
CA TYR A 239 -17.40 0.11 10.49
C TYR A 239 -18.41 -0.03 9.34
N GLU A 240 -19.39 0.85 9.22
CA GLU A 240 -20.34 0.86 8.09
C GLU A 240 -19.61 1.15 6.75
N ASN A 241 -18.60 2.03 6.75
CA ASN A 241 -17.76 2.23 5.56
C ASN A 241 -16.94 0.98 5.21
N TYR A 242 -16.38 0.26 6.20
CA TYR A 242 -15.76 -1.04 5.95
C TYR A 242 -16.76 -1.99 5.28
N LEU A 243 -17.97 -2.15 5.82
CA LEU A 243 -19.00 -3.04 5.30
C LEU A 243 -19.50 -2.64 3.89
N ARG A 244 -19.57 -1.35 3.61
CA ARG A 244 -19.91 -0.82 2.28
C ARG A 244 -18.87 -1.23 1.22
N LEU A 245 -17.58 -1.18 1.59
CA LEU A 245 -16.46 -1.46 0.67
C LEU A 245 -16.15 -2.96 0.57
N ALA A 246 -16.33 -3.71 1.65
CA ALA A 246 -16.04 -5.13 1.75
C ALA A 246 -17.19 -5.91 2.40
N PRO A 247 -18.40 -5.98 1.76
CA PRO A 247 -19.58 -6.58 2.37
C PRO A 247 -19.44 -8.08 2.67
N ASN A 248 -18.55 -8.76 1.97
CA ASN A 248 -18.21 -10.17 2.14
C ASN A 248 -16.75 -10.39 2.57
N GLY A 249 -16.10 -9.35 3.09
CA GLY A 249 -14.73 -9.44 3.64
C GLY A 249 -14.66 -10.42 4.82
N SER A 250 -13.47 -10.93 5.10
CA SER A 250 -13.24 -11.91 6.19
C SER A 250 -13.74 -11.44 7.56
N GLN A 251 -13.75 -10.14 7.81
CA GLN A 251 -14.22 -9.55 9.07
C GLN A 251 -15.67 -9.03 9.02
N ALA A 252 -16.37 -9.14 7.87
CA ALA A 252 -17.67 -8.50 7.69
C ALA A 252 -18.73 -8.98 8.70
N SER A 253 -18.74 -10.27 9.03
CA SER A 253 -19.68 -10.83 10.02
C SER A 253 -19.44 -10.26 11.42
N ALA A 254 -18.17 -10.26 11.86
CA ALA A 254 -17.79 -9.72 13.17
C ALA A 254 -18.11 -8.21 13.27
N VAL A 255 -17.78 -7.45 12.22
CA VAL A 255 -18.05 -6.01 12.19
C VAL A 255 -19.55 -5.72 12.22
N ARG A 256 -20.41 -6.50 11.55
CA ARG A 256 -21.88 -6.34 11.67
C ARG A 256 -22.36 -6.51 13.10
N SER A 257 -21.90 -7.56 13.79
CA SER A 257 -22.28 -7.79 15.19
C SER A 257 -21.84 -6.64 16.11
N ILE A 258 -20.63 -6.11 15.90
CA ILE A 258 -20.15 -4.93 16.67
C ILE A 258 -21.04 -3.70 16.40
N VAL A 259 -21.39 -3.42 15.15
CA VAL A 259 -22.25 -2.29 14.79
C VAL A 259 -23.62 -2.42 15.44
N GLU A 260 -24.22 -3.61 15.44
CA GLU A 260 -25.51 -3.87 16.10
C GLU A 260 -25.41 -3.64 17.61
N GLN A 261 -24.37 -4.15 18.27
CA GLN A 261 -24.15 -3.94 19.70
C GLN A 261 -23.97 -2.46 20.03
N LEU A 262 -23.11 -1.73 19.32
CA LEU A 262 -22.88 -0.31 19.56
C LEU A 262 -24.14 0.55 19.32
N LYS A 263 -25.05 0.13 18.44
CA LYS A 263 -26.35 0.79 18.24
C LYS A 263 -27.31 0.56 19.41
N LEU A 264 -27.26 -0.62 20.04
CA LEU A 264 -28.09 -0.92 21.21
C LEU A 264 -27.62 -0.24 22.49
N GLU A 265 -26.32 0.00 22.63
CA GLU A 265 -25.70 0.68 23.78
C GLU A 265 -25.88 2.20 23.76
N ARG A 266 -26.52 2.77 22.74
CA ARG A 266 -26.83 4.20 22.69
C ARG A 266 -28.02 4.52 23.61
N PRO A 267 -27.86 5.35 24.65
CA PRO A 267 -29.01 6.07 25.21
C PRO A 267 -29.50 7.05 24.13
N GLU A 268 -30.81 7.08 23.91
CA GLU A 268 -31.49 8.07 23.06
C GLU A 268 -31.15 9.52 23.46
#